data_a0c9027b280096b9dff436812f8e0b10
#
_entry.id   a0c9027b280096b9dff436812f8e0b10
#
_cell.length_a   1.000
_cell.length_b   1.000
_cell.length_c   1.000
_cell.angle_alpha   90.00
_cell.angle_beta   90.00
_cell.angle_gamma   90.00
#
_symmetry.space_group_name_H-M   'P 1'
#
loop_
_entity.id
_entity.type
_entity.pdbx_description
1 polymer ?
#
loop_
_entity_poly.entity_id
_entity_poly.type
_entity_poly.pdbx_seq_one_letter_code
_entity_poly.pdbx_strand_id
1 'polypeptide(L)'
;MFIVYNKNTGEIDFSVEENAIDVYYDTETQAAMEITERIHINEWYVEDGELKRKKNVEMSYENGILHLSCDDIIGKITLKIINNNEIIDTFNLDIPTTTEDIEIEKSDNDEYILYLSGYRTVWKVITI
;
A
#
# COMPACT_ATOMS: atom_id res chain seq x y z
N MET A 1 3.40 16.60 16.56
CA MET A 1 3.21 15.17 16.28
C MET A 1 4.47 14.61 15.67
N PHE A 2 4.91 13.45 16.16
CA PHE A 2 6.04 12.71 15.60
C PHE A 2 5.54 11.45 14.91
N ILE A 3 6.17 11.12 13.80
CA ILE A 3 5.98 9.83 13.13
C ILE A 3 7.27 9.02 13.22
N VAL A 4 7.13 7.70 13.38
CA VAL A 4 8.23 6.75 13.36
C VAL A 4 8.06 5.88 12.13
N TYR A 5 9.09 5.82 11.30
CA TYR A 5 9.04 5.13 10.03
C TYR A 5 10.24 4.19 9.82
N ASN A 6 10.06 3.21 8.96
CA ASN A 6 11.12 2.28 8.57
C ASN A 6 12.09 2.97 7.60
N LYS A 7 13.38 2.96 7.94
CA LYS A 7 14.43 3.59 7.14
C LYS A 7 14.59 2.99 5.74
N ASN A 8 14.29 1.71 5.58
CA ASN A 8 14.50 0.99 4.33
C ASN A 8 13.30 1.13 3.37
N THR A 9 12.09 1.11 3.91
CA THR A 9 10.87 1.13 3.11
C THR A 9 10.18 2.49 3.07
N GLY A 10 10.43 3.34 4.06
CA GLY A 10 9.71 4.59 4.26
C GLY A 10 8.31 4.43 4.85
N GLU A 11 7.88 3.20 5.13
CA GLU A 11 6.56 2.95 5.71
C GLU A 11 6.49 3.51 7.13
N ILE A 12 5.40 4.22 7.44
CA ILE A 12 5.17 4.79 8.76
C ILE A 12 4.60 3.70 9.67
N ASP A 13 5.32 3.40 10.74
CA ASP A 13 4.93 2.34 11.67
C ASP A 13 3.92 2.83 12.71
N PHE A 14 4.13 4.04 13.25
CA PHE A 14 3.20 4.65 14.20
C PHE A 14 3.43 6.16 14.32
N SER A 15 2.49 6.82 14.97
CA SER A 15 2.57 8.25 15.29
C SER A 15 2.42 8.48 16.79
N VAL A 16 3.04 9.56 17.27
CA VAL A 16 3.00 9.97 18.67
C VAL A 16 2.57 11.43 18.74
N GLU A 17 1.66 11.76 19.66
CA GLU A 17 1.18 13.12 19.86
C GLU A 17 2.30 14.07 20.28
N GLU A 18 2.10 15.37 20.03
CA GLU A 18 3.00 16.41 20.52
C GLU A 18 3.24 16.29 22.02
N ASN A 19 4.44 16.69 22.46
CA ASN A 19 4.92 16.62 23.83
C ASN A 19 5.29 15.22 24.35
N ALA A 20 5.29 14.20 23.51
CA ALA A 20 5.94 12.94 23.86
C ALA A 20 7.45 13.14 23.82
N ILE A 21 8.04 13.41 24.98
CA ILE A 21 9.47 13.69 25.10
C ILE A 21 10.30 12.44 24.84
N ASP A 22 9.75 11.27 25.16
CA ASP A 22 10.41 9.99 25.05
C ASP A 22 9.68 9.11 24.03
N VAL A 23 10.12 9.20 22.77
CA VAL A 23 9.67 8.29 21.71
C VAL A 23 10.63 7.11 21.64
N TYR A 24 10.15 5.92 21.94
CA TYR A 24 10.96 4.70 21.86
C TYR A 24 10.80 4.05 20.48
N TYR A 25 11.91 3.86 19.80
CA TYR A 25 11.97 3.16 18.53
C TYR A 25 13.34 2.53 18.31
N ASP A 26 13.41 1.58 17.40
CA ASP A 26 14.65 0.91 17.04
C ASP A 26 15.46 1.77 16.08
N THR A 27 16.52 2.43 16.58
CA THR A 27 17.34 3.34 15.80
C THR A 27 18.13 2.66 14.68
N GLU A 28 18.25 1.34 14.67
CA GLU A 28 18.91 0.60 13.58
C GLU A 28 18.00 0.50 12.35
N THR A 29 16.70 0.31 12.55
CA THR A 29 15.73 0.07 11.49
C THR A 29 14.76 1.22 11.26
N GLN A 30 14.58 2.09 12.25
CA GLN A 30 13.59 3.15 12.26
C GLN A 30 14.22 4.52 12.45
N ALA A 31 13.50 5.54 12.04
CA ALA A 31 13.79 6.95 12.33
C ALA A 31 12.50 7.67 12.71
N ALA A 32 12.65 8.80 13.36
CA ALA A 32 11.53 9.67 13.72
C ALA A 32 11.64 11.02 13.03
N MET A 33 10.50 11.61 12.69
CA MET A 33 10.43 12.99 12.23
C MET A 33 9.22 13.71 12.81
N GLU A 34 9.38 15.01 13.06
CA GLU A 34 8.28 15.85 13.50
C GLU A 34 7.49 16.37 12.30
N ILE A 35 6.17 16.33 12.40
CA ILE A 35 5.26 16.88 11.39
C ILE A 35 4.31 17.90 12.03
N THR A 36 3.89 18.88 11.26
CA THR A 36 3.05 19.98 11.73
C THR A 36 1.56 19.69 11.64
N GLU A 37 1.16 18.78 10.75
CA GLU A 37 -0.23 18.44 10.49
C GLU A 37 -0.52 17.00 10.88
N ARG A 38 -1.76 16.74 11.31
CA ARG A 38 -2.23 15.38 11.53
C ARG A 38 -2.49 14.71 10.19
N ILE A 39 -2.02 13.47 10.06
CA ILE A 39 -2.18 12.66 8.85
C ILE A 39 -2.71 11.28 9.19
N HIS A 40 -3.32 10.62 8.20
CA HIS A 40 -3.59 9.19 8.27
C HIS A 40 -2.33 8.45 7.81
N ILE A 41 -1.61 7.85 8.74
CA ILE A 41 -0.30 7.22 8.46
C ILE A 41 -0.35 6.15 7.37
N ASN A 42 -1.50 5.53 7.14
CA ASN A 42 -1.68 4.54 6.09
C ASN A 42 -1.66 5.11 4.67
N GLU A 43 -1.82 6.43 4.54
CA GLU A 43 -1.86 7.12 3.24
C GLU A 43 -0.55 7.84 2.89
N TRP A 44 0.43 7.79 3.79
CA TRP A 44 1.70 8.52 3.65
C TRP A 44 2.90 7.61 3.88
N TYR A 45 4.03 8.00 3.29
CA TYR A 45 5.33 7.38 3.52
C TYR A 45 6.43 8.43 3.54
N VAL A 46 7.63 8.04 3.97
CA VAL A 46 8.78 8.94 4.02
C VAL A 46 9.82 8.50 2.99
N GLU A 47 10.29 9.45 2.19
CA GLU A 47 11.35 9.23 1.20
C GLU A 47 12.30 10.42 1.24
N ASP A 48 13.60 10.15 1.39
CA ASP A 48 14.65 11.17 1.46
C ASP A 48 14.39 12.26 2.52
N GLY A 49 13.86 11.86 3.68
CA GLY A 49 13.53 12.78 4.77
C GLY A 49 12.28 13.61 4.53
N GLU A 50 11.52 13.33 3.49
CA GLU A 50 10.30 14.05 3.14
C GLU A 50 9.07 13.15 3.27
N LEU A 51 7.99 13.73 3.78
CA LEU A 51 6.69 13.08 3.84
C LEU A 51 6.01 13.14 2.46
N LYS A 52 5.66 11.98 1.91
CA LYS A 52 5.01 11.85 0.60
C LYS A 52 3.72 11.06 0.70
N ARG A 53 2.76 11.42 -0.14
CA ARG A 53 1.48 10.71 -0.20
C ARG A 53 1.62 9.42 -0.99
N LYS A 54 1.05 8.33 -0.45
CA LYS A 54 0.99 7.04 -1.15
C LYS A 54 0.12 7.15 -2.40
N LYS A 55 0.48 6.37 -3.41
CA LYS A 55 -0.27 6.29 -4.67
C LYS A 55 -1.62 5.63 -4.44
N ASN A 56 -2.61 6.11 -5.16
CA ASN A 56 -3.95 5.55 -5.18
C ASN A 56 -4.16 4.80 -6.50
N VAL A 57 -4.06 3.46 -6.45
CA VAL A 57 -4.27 2.61 -7.62
C VAL A 57 -5.73 2.18 -7.66
N GLU A 58 -6.42 2.52 -8.74
CA GLU A 58 -7.80 2.10 -8.96
C GLU A 58 -7.84 0.70 -9.57
N MET A 59 -8.78 -0.12 -9.09
CA MET A 59 -9.03 -1.46 -9.60
C MET A 59 -10.43 -1.59 -10.14
N SER A 60 -10.56 -2.20 -11.31
CA SER A 60 -11.85 -2.62 -11.85
C SER A 60 -11.72 -3.99 -12.50
N TYR A 61 -12.76 -4.79 -12.42
CA TYR A 61 -12.76 -6.14 -12.97
C TYR A 61 -13.92 -6.33 -13.94
N GLU A 62 -13.62 -6.75 -15.16
CA GLU A 62 -14.61 -6.97 -16.21
C GLU A 62 -14.10 -8.04 -17.19
N ASN A 63 -14.97 -8.98 -17.53
CA ASN A 63 -14.70 -10.03 -18.54
C ASN A 63 -13.40 -10.82 -18.30
N GLY A 64 -13.13 -11.17 -17.05
CA GLY A 64 -11.94 -11.93 -16.68
C GLY A 64 -10.65 -11.12 -16.60
N ILE A 65 -10.74 -9.80 -16.73
CA ILE A 65 -9.58 -8.91 -16.72
C ILE A 65 -9.68 -7.93 -15.54
N LEU A 66 -8.65 -7.92 -14.69
CA LEU A 66 -8.44 -6.88 -13.68
C LEU A 66 -7.69 -5.73 -14.32
N HIS A 67 -8.31 -4.57 -14.35
CA HIS A 67 -7.71 -3.34 -14.84
C HIS A 67 -7.21 -2.48 -13.68
N LEU A 68 -5.93 -2.13 -13.71
CA LEU A 68 -5.29 -1.23 -12.75
C LEU A 68 -5.00 0.11 -13.42
N SER A 69 -5.24 1.20 -12.70
CA SER A 69 -4.91 2.55 -13.17
C SER A 69 -4.45 3.45 -12.02
N CYS A 70 -3.54 4.36 -12.33
CA CYS A 70 -2.99 5.31 -11.37
C CYS A 70 -2.62 6.61 -12.12
N ASP A 71 -2.59 7.72 -11.40
CA ASP A 71 -2.17 9.02 -11.97
C ASP A 71 -0.66 9.09 -12.24
N ASP A 72 0.10 8.20 -11.64
CA ASP A 72 1.54 8.07 -11.81
C ASP A 72 1.90 6.60 -12.08
N ILE A 73 3.16 6.31 -12.35
CA ILE A 73 3.65 4.94 -12.51
C ILE A 73 3.26 4.10 -11.31
N ILE A 74 2.65 2.94 -11.55
CA ILE A 74 2.16 2.07 -10.48
C ILE A 74 3.31 1.55 -9.62
N GLY A 75 4.38 1.05 -10.23
CA GLY A 75 5.56 0.57 -9.52
C GLY A 75 5.34 -0.78 -8.84
N LYS A 76 6.02 -0.97 -7.71
CA LYS A 76 6.01 -2.23 -6.97
C LYS A 76 4.76 -2.38 -6.12
N ILE A 77 3.99 -3.40 -6.41
CA ILE A 77 2.77 -3.76 -5.67
C ILE A 77 2.70 -5.27 -5.46
N THR A 78 1.90 -5.67 -4.49
CA THR A 78 1.53 -7.07 -4.26
C THR A 78 0.03 -7.20 -4.41
N LEU A 79 -0.41 -8.12 -5.25
CA LEU A 79 -1.81 -8.46 -5.43
C LEU A 79 -2.04 -9.88 -4.88
N LYS A 80 -2.94 -10.01 -3.92
CA LYS A 80 -3.35 -11.30 -3.37
C LYS A 80 -4.77 -11.61 -3.79
N ILE A 81 -5.00 -12.84 -4.20
CA ILE A 81 -6.32 -13.36 -4.53
C ILE A 81 -6.76 -14.28 -3.40
N ILE A 82 -7.89 -13.96 -2.79
CA ILE A 82 -8.41 -14.68 -1.63
C ILE A 82 -9.75 -15.32 -2.01
N ASN A 83 -9.89 -16.62 -1.74
CA ASN A 83 -11.13 -17.37 -1.89
C ASN A 83 -11.36 -18.20 -0.62
N ASN A 84 -12.56 -18.13 -0.05
CA ASN A 84 -12.93 -18.84 1.18
C ASN A 84 -11.94 -18.61 2.34
N ASN A 85 -11.51 -17.35 2.54
CA ASN A 85 -10.55 -16.94 3.56
C ASN A 85 -9.14 -17.51 3.38
N GLU A 86 -8.83 -18.06 2.22
CA GLU A 86 -7.49 -18.58 1.89
C GLU A 86 -6.89 -17.80 0.73
N ILE A 87 -5.61 -17.50 0.83
CA ILE A 87 -4.85 -16.90 -0.27
C ILE A 87 -4.59 -18.00 -1.29
N ILE A 88 -5.19 -17.89 -2.47
CA ILE A 88 -5.04 -18.88 -3.54
C ILE A 88 -3.95 -18.49 -4.55
N ASP A 89 -3.60 -17.19 -4.61
CA ASP A 89 -2.51 -16.72 -5.46
C ASP A 89 -1.94 -15.41 -4.93
N THR A 90 -0.68 -15.14 -5.25
CA THR A 90 0.02 -13.90 -4.89
C THR A 90 0.89 -13.47 -6.05
N PHE A 91 0.68 -12.25 -6.53
CA PHE A 91 1.48 -11.63 -7.57
C PHE A 91 2.31 -10.49 -7.00
N ASN A 92 3.64 -10.58 -7.13
CA ASN A 92 4.54 -9.47 -6.85
C ASN A 92 4.90 -8.82 -8.18
N LEU A 93 4.41 -7.61 -8.39
CA LEU A 93 4.48 -6.91 -9.65
C LEU A 93 5.35 -5.65 -9.54
N ASP A 94 6.05 -5.33 -10.61
CA ASP A 94 6.73 -4.05 -10.78
C ASP A 94 6.28 -3.47 -12.12
N ILE A 95 5.33 -2.53 -12.07
CA ILE A 95 4.62 -2.04 -13.23
C ILE A 95 5.18 -0.67 -13.64
N PRO A 96 5.87 -0.57 -14.79
CA PRO A 96 6.54 0.67 -15.20
C PRO A 96 5.61 1.69 -15.87
N THR A 97 4.31 1.41 -15.90
CA THR A 97 3.30 2.23 -16.56
C THR A 97 2.22 2.69 -15.59
N THR A 98 1.33 3.57 -16.05
CA THR A 98 0.20 4.08 -15.26
C THR A 98 -1.01 3.16 -15.29
N THR A 99 -1.04 2.18 -16.18
CA THR A 99 -2.13 1.22 -16.33
C THR A 99 -1.57 -0.19 -16.53
N GLU A 100 -2.31 -1.20 -16.10
CA GLU A 100 -1.99 -2.60 -16.33
C GLU A 100 -3.24 -3.44 -16.34
N ASP A 101 -3.28 -4.44 -17.22
CA ASP A 101 -4.34 -5.42 -17.30
C ASP A 101 -3.81 -6.79 -16.88
N ILE A 102 -4.52 -7.45 -15.99
CA ILE A 102 -4.14 -8.77 -15.45
C ILE A 102 -5.31 -9.74 -15.68
N GLU A 103 -5.03 -10.86 -16.35
CA GLU A 103 -6.04 -11.90 -16.51
C GLU A 103 -6.20 -12.67 -15.19
N ILE A 104 -7.43 -12.76 -14.73
CA ILE A 104 -7.79 -13.52 -13.53
C ILE A 104 -8.94 -14.45 -13.88
N GLU A 105 -8.67 -15.74 -13.97
CA GLU A 105 -9.71 -16.73 -14.19
C GLU A 105 -10.49 -16.98 -12.90
N LYS A 106 -11.80 -16.89 -13.01
CA LYS A 106 -12.72 -17.11 -11.92
C LYS A 106 -13.96 -17.84 -12.43
N SER A 107 -14.42 -18.86 -11.71
CA SER A 107 -15.70 -19.48 -12.04
C SER A 107 -16.86 -18.56 -11.64
N ASP A 108 -17.98 -18.64 -12.35
CA ASP A 108 -19.15 -17.79 -12.10
C ASP A 108 -19.76 -17.98 -10.70
N ASN A 109 -19.50 -19.13 -10.07
CA ASN A 109 -20.01 -19.47 -8.74
C ASN A 109 -19.07 -19.09 -7.60
N ASP A 110 -17.84 -18.67 -7.90
CA ASP A 110 -16.86 -18.28 -6.89
C ASP A 110 -16.85 -16.77 -6.69
N GLU A 111 -16.62 -16.37 -5.45
CA GLU A 111 -16.39 -14.98 -5.08
C GLU A 111 -14.96 -14.83 -4.62
N TYR A 112 -14.20 -13.96 -5.29
CA TYR A 112 -12.82 -13.68 -4.94
C TYR A 112 -12.71 -12.28 -4.32
N ILE A 113 -11.81 -12.17 -3.35
CA ILE A 113 -11.39 -10.90 -2.80
C ILE A 113 -9.99 -10.61 -3.37
N LEU A 114 -9.85 -9.46 -4.01
CA LEU A 114 -8.58 -8.99 -4.53
C LEU A 114 -8.04 -7.93 -3.58
N TYR A 115 -6.87 -8.21 -3.00
CA TYR A 115 -6.21 -7.34 -2.04
C TYR A 115 -4.92 -6.80 -2.63
N LEU A 116 -4.88 -5.48 -2.87
CA LEU A 116 -3.72 -4.78 -3.40
C LEU A 116 -3.00 -4.03 -2.30
N SER A 117 -1.69 -4.22 -2.19
CA SER A 117 -0.85 -3.57 -1.19
C SER A 117 0.50 -3.15 -1.77
N GLY A 118 1.19 -2.27 -1.07
CA GLY A 118 2.53 -1.83 -1.41
C GLY A 118 3.01 -0.77 -0.42
N TYR A 119 4.31 -0.62 -0.24
CA TYR A 119 4.87 0.34 0.71
C TYR A 119 4.56 1.79 0.34
N ARG A 120 4.40 2.06 -0.96
CA ARG A 120 4.13 3.40 -1.49
C ARG A 120 2.75 3.51 -2.12
N THR A 121 1.87 2.55 -1.83
CA THR A 121 0.55 2.42 -2.43
C THR A 121 -0.49 2.26 -1.33
N VAL A 122 -1.60 2.97 -1.44
CA VAL A 122 -2.74 2.81 -0.55
C VAL A 122 -3.32 1.40 -0.75
N TRP A 123 -3.56 0.70 0.35
CA TRP A 123 -4.15 -0.63 0.32
C TRP A 123 -5.59 -0.56 -0.17
N LYS A 124 -5.94 -1.47 -1.08
CA LYS A 124 -7.29 -1.55 -1.63
C LYS A 124 -7.78 -2.98 -1.70
N VAL A 125 -9.08 -3.13 -1.55
CA VAL A 125 -9.78 -4.42 -1.61
C VAL A 125 -10.99 -4.27 -2.50
N ILE A 126 -11.16 -5.19 -3.43
CA ILE A 126 -12.40 -5.34 -4.20
C ILE A 126 -12.87 -6.78 -4.16
N THR A 127 -14.17 -6.98 -4.28
CA THR A 127 -14.79 -8.30 -4.41
C THR A 127 -15.24 -8.49 -5.86
N ILE A 128 -14.91 -9.64 -6.40
CA ILE A 128 -15.27 -9.98 -7.78
C ILE A 128 -16.07 -11.27 -7.86
#